data_9a75927e66e70d54bed8ce4d23b9216c
#
_entry.id   9a75927e66e70d54bed8ce4d23b9216c
#
_cell.length_a   1.000
_cell.length_b   1.000
_cell.length_c   1.000
_cell.angle_alpha   90.00
_cell.angle_beta   90.00
_cell.angle_gamma   90.00
#
_symmetry.space_group_name_H-M   'P 1'
#
loop_
_entity.id
_entity.type
_entity.pdbx_description
1 polymer ?
#
loop_
_entity_poly.entity_id
_entity_poly.type
_entity_poly.pdbx_seq_one_letter_code
_entity_poly.pdbx_strand_id
1 'polypeptide(L)'
;MEFFETAGKKAIGSRLRMLTEKITEDAAMIYQLYDVDLQPKWFPVFYILSSGEEKTITSIAKEIGHSHPSVSKIISEMSKRGLVREKKDKTDGRRNMVSLSKKGKELTAKIEDQYTDIAKAIDQITEQTTHNLWEAIKEWEYILAQKSLFIRVKEQQKQRESMQVKIIDYTPEYKTAFKALNEEWISTYFTMEESDYKALDHPEEYILNKGGHIMVALYDNEVAGVCALIKMNDPEYDFELAKMAVSPKAQGKSIGWLLGQAILEKAKAAGGSNVYLESNTALKPAINLYRKLGFEKIAGRATPYARCDIQMGIKI
;
A
#
# COMPACT_ATOMS: atom_id res chain seq x y z
N MET A 1 24.10 8.65 -22.47
CA MET A 1 23.13 9.00 -21.40
C MET A 1 23.59 8.41 -20.07
N GLU A 2 24.73 8.85 -19.62
CA GLU A 2 25.44 8.37 -18.40
C GLU A 2 24.59 8.40 -17.13
N PHE A 3 23.72 9.41 -16.98
CA PHE A 3 22.81 9.50 -15.84
C PHE A 3 21.91 8.28 -15.68
N PHE A 4 21.30 7.77 -16.76
CA PHE A 4 20.40 6.62 -16.68
C PHE A 4 21.12 5.30 -16.45
N GLU A 5 22.36 5.18 -16.88
CA GLU A 5 23.19 4.01 -16.58
C GLU A 5 23.55 4.00 -15.07
N THR A 6 23.93 5.15 -14.52
CA THR A 6 24.24 5.31 -13.10
C THR A 6 23.00 5.19 -12.20
N ALA A 7 21.91 5.87 -12.54
CA ALA A 7 20.68 5.86 -11.74
C ALA A 7 19.91 4.52 -11.86
N GLY A 8 20.05 3.84 -13.00
CA GLY A 8 19.37 2.57 -13.26
C GLY A 8 17.84 2.66 -13.14
N LYS A 9 17.21 1.58 -12.70
CA LYS A 9 15.75 1.46 -12.59
C LYS A 9 15.08 2.53 -11.73
N LYS A 10 15.81 3.19 -10.83
CA LYS A 10 15.29 4.29 -9.98
C LYS A 10 14.83 5.48 -10.81
N ALA A 11 15.39 5.67 -11.99
CA ALA A 11 15.08 6.79 -12.89
C ALA A 11 13.99 6.46 -13.93
N ILE A 12 13.23 5.37 -13.77
CA ILE A 12 12.22 4.93 -14.76
C ILE A 12 11.23 6.04 -15.12
N GLY A 13 10.72 6.78 -14.12
CA GLY A 13 9.77 7.87 -14.36
C GLY A 13 10.39 9.02 -15.17
N SER A 14 11.66 9.38 -14.92
CA SER A 14 12.37 10.40 -15.70
C SER A 14 12.63 9.93 -17.12
N ARG A 15 12.96 8.64 -17.32
CA ARG A 15 13.21 8.06 -18.64
C ARG A 15 11.95 8.01 -19.48
N LEU A 16 10.82 7.63 -18.90
CA LEU A 16 9.51 7.64 -19.55
C LEU A 16 9.09 9.05 -19.95
N ARG A 17 9.29 10.03 -19.06
CA ARG A 17 9.00 11.43 -19.38
C ARG A 17 9.80 11.94 -20.58
N MET A 18 11.11 11.70 -20.61
CA MET A 18 11.95 12.09 -21.75
C MET A 18 11.52 11.43 -23.06
N LEU A 19 11.15 10.15 -23.00
CA LEU A 19 10.62 9.46 -24.18
C LEU A 19 9.31 10.07 -24.65
N THR A 20 8.41 10.39 -23.72
CA THR A 20 7.13 11.06 -24.01
C THR A 20 7.34 12.43 -24.62
N GLU A 21 8.27 13.24 -24.08
CA GLU A 21 8.62 14.56 -24.61
C GLU A 21 9.09 14.45 -26.08
N LYS A 22 10.00 13.52 -26.37
CA LYS A 22 10.51 13.29 -27.74
C LYS A 22 9.39 12.89 -28.70
N ILE A 23 8.55 11.91 -28.33
CA ILE A 23 7.41 11.48 -29.17
C ILE A 23 6.43 12.64 -29.40
N THR A 24 6.22 13.49 -28.38
CA THR A 24 5.31 14.65 -28.49
C THR A 24 5.86 15.74 -29.41
N GLU A 25 7.17 15.97 -29.40
CA GLU A 25 7.84 16.89 -30.34
C GLU A 25 7.70 16.40 -31.77
N ASP A 26 7.98 15.11 -32.02
CA ASP A 26 7.79 14.48 -33.34
C ASP A 26 6.32 14.56 -33.77
N ALA A 27 5.36 14.31 -32.88
CA ALA A 27 3.93 14.40 -33.18
C ALA A 27 3.53 15.83 -33.64
N ALA A 28 4.10 16.87 -33.05
CA ALA A 28 3.83 18.25 -33.48
C ALA A 28 4.33 18.51 -34.92
N MET A 29 5.49 17.99 -35.29
CA MET A 29 6.03 18.08 -36.64
C MET A 29 5.20 17.25 -37.64
N ILE A 30 4.72 16.09 -37.25
CA ILE A 30 3.84 15.25 -38.08
C ILE A 30 2.55 15.98 -38.40
N TYR A 31 1.90 16.67 -37.44
CA TYR A 31 0.70 17.47 -37.73
C TYR A 31 0.98 18.55 -38.76
N GLN A 32 2.14 19.19 -38.73
CA GLN A 32 2.54 20.18 -39.74
C GLN A 32 2.76 19.52 -41.12
N LEU A 33 3.38 18.34 -41.17
CA LEU A 33 3.62 17.59 -42.41
C LEU A 33 2.29 17.31 -43.19
N TYR A 34 1.19 17.07 -42.45
CA TYR A 34 -0.13 16.78 -43.04
C TYR A 34 -1.04 18.04 -43.15
N ASP A 35 -0.50 19.23 -42.89
CA ASP A 35 -1.29 20.49 -42.85
C ASP A 35 -2.49 20.41 -41.92
N VAL A 36 -2.27 19.84 -40.73
CA VAL A 36 -3.30 19.61 -39.72
C VAL A 36 -3.07 20.55 -38.53
N ASP A 37 -3.98 21.51 -38.31
CA ASP A 37 -3.96 22.44 -37.17
C ASP A 37 -4.50 21.75 -35.90
N LEU A 38 -3.78 20.73 -35.39
CA LEU A 38 -4.08 20.03 -34.16
C LEU A 38 -2.86 20.05 -33.23
N GLN A 39 -3.08 20.05 -31.92
CA GLN A 39 -2.01 19.90 -30.95
C GLN A 39 -1.96 18.46 -30.43
N PRO A 40 -0.77 17.85 -30.21
CA PRO A 40 -0.66 16.46 -29.75
C PRO A 40 -1.48 16.17 -28.49
N LYS A 41 -1.54 17.09 -27.54
CA LYS A 41 -2.33 16.93 -26.29
C LYS A 41 -3.85 16.88 -26.52
N TRP A 42 -4.35 17.30 -27.71
CA TRP A 42 -5.78 17.24 -28.03
C TRP A 42 -6.18 15.92 -28.70
N PHE A 43 -5.19 15.14 -29.15
CA PHE A 43 -5.42 13.89 -29.89
C PHE A 43 -6.43 12.95 -29.21
N PRO A 44 -6.32 12.61 -27.90
CA PRO A 44 -7.23 11.65 -27.30
C PRO A 44 -8.70 12.13 -27.34
N VAL A 45 -8.93 13.41 -27.10
CA VAL A 45 -10.27 14.01 -27.14
C VAL A 45 -10.80 14.10 -28.57
N PHE A 46 -9.94 14.54 -29.49
CA PHE A 46 -10.31 14.66 -30.91
C PHE A 46 -10.65 13.29 -31.49
N TYR A 47 -9.82 12.29 -31.24
CA TYR A 47 -9.99 10.92 -31.73
C TYR A 47 -11.33 10.32 -31.28
N ILE A 48 -11.67 10.41 -30.00
CA ILE A 48 -12.97 9.92 -29.50
C ILE A 48 -14.15 10.63 -30.15
N LEU A 49 -14.06 11.95 -30.34
CA LEU A 49 -15.15 12.72 -30.97
C LEU A 49 -15.23 12.51 -32.47
N SER A 50 -14.21 11.97 -33.12
CA SER A 50 -14.20 11.66 -34.56
C SER A 50 -15.16 10.52 -34.93
N SER A 51 -15.62 9.70 -33.99
CA SER A 51 -16.68 8.72 -34.17
C SER A 51 -18.05 9.37 -34.56
N GLY A 52 -18.18 10.69 -34.38
CA GLY A 52 -19.39 11.44 -34.65
C GLY A 52 -20.40 11.47 -33.50
N GLU A 53 -20.13 10.75 -32.42
CA GLU A 53 -20.99 10.75 -31.23
C GLU A 53 -20.79 12.01 -30.40
N GLU A 54 -21.91 12.50 -29.82
CA GLU A 54 -21.85 13.55 -28.83
C GLU A 54 -21.62 12.96 -27.46
N LYS A 55 -20.64 13.47 -26.70
CA LYS A 55 -20.25 12.94 -25.38
C LYS A 55 -20.15 14.05 -24.34
N THR A 56 -20.39 13.72 -23.08
CA THR A 56 -20.12 14.65 -21.97
C THR A 56 -18.63 14.71 -21.65
N ILE A 57 -18.16 15.81 -21.05
CA ILE A 57 -16.77 15.94 -20.58
C ILE A 57 -16.41 14.79 -19.65
N THR A 58 -17.33 14.40 -18.75
CA THR A 58 -17.13 13.29 -17.81
C THR A 58 -16.98 11.94 -18.53
N SER A 59 -17.79 11.70 -19.58
CA SER A 59 -17.67 10.47 -20.37
C SER A 59 -16.35 10.41 -21.11
N ILE A 60 -15.94 11.49 -21.77
CA ILE A 60 -14.65 11.60 -22.46
C ILE A 60 -13.51 11.34 -21.46
N ALA A 61 -13.51 12.02 -20.30
CA ALA A 61 -12.47 11.88 -19.28
C ALA A 61 -12.32 10.43 -18.82
N LYS A 62 -13.42 9.73 -18.58
CA LYS A 62 -13.43 8.30 -18.21
C LYS A 62 -12.86 7.42 -19.32
N GLU A 63 -13.26 7.67 -20.57
CA GLU A 63 -12.89 6.86 -21.73
C GLU A 63 -11.39 6.96 -22.06
N ILE A 64 -10.79 8.17 -21.93
CA ILE A 64 -9.35 8.39 -22.19
C ILE A 64 -8.46 8.28 -20.92
N GLY A 65 -9.05 7.95 -19.76
CA GLY A 65 -8.28 7.84 -18.51
C GLY A 65 -7.73 9.16 -17.96
N HIS A 66 -8.31 10.30 -18.37
CA HIS A 66 -7.86 11.64 -17.93
C HIS A 66 -8.76 12.21 -16.82
N SER A 67 -8.24 13.21 -16.09
CA SER A 67 -9.06 13.94 -15.13
C SER A 67 -10.04 14.88 -15.83
N HIS A 68 -11.23 15.06 -15.22
CA HIS A 68 -12.24 16.00 -15.74
C HIS A 68 -11.70 17.43 -15.99
N PRO A 69 -10.89 18.05 -15.07
CA PRO A 69 -10.31 19.35 -15.33
C PRO A 69 -9.37 19.38 -16.55
N SER A 70 -8.59 18.33 -16.77
CA SER A 70 -7.71 18.21 -17.94
C SER A 70 -8.51 18.21 -19.24
N VAL A 71 -9.54 17.36 -19.33
CA VAL A 71 -10.40 17.28 -20.51
C VAL A 71 -11.16 18.59 -20.74
N SER A 72 -11.69 19.21 -19.69
CA SER A 72 -12.38 20.52 -19.78
C SER A 72 -11.45 21.59 -20.34
N LYS A 73 -10.17 21.63 -19.93
CA LYS A 73 -9.17 22.56 -20.49
C LYS A 73 -8.93 22.28 -21.97
N ILE A 74 -8.75 21.03 -22.36
CA ILE A 74 -8.55 20.63 -23.77
C ILE A 74 -9.75 21.05 -24.61
N ILE A 75 -10.98 20.78 -24.17
CA ILE A 75 -12.21 21.15 -24.89
C ILE A 75 -12.32 22.67 -25.04
N SER A 76 -12.02 23.43 -23.98
CA SER A 76 -12.00 24.90 -24.05
C SER A 76 -10.99 25.42 -25.09
N GLU A 77 -9.79 24.84 -25.15
CA GLU A 77 -8.78 25.20 -26.15
C GLU A 77 -9.24 24.83 -27.57
N MET A 78 -9.80 23.64 -27.77
CA MET A 78 -10.33 23.19 -29.06
C MET A 78 -11.55 24.02 -29.51
N SER A 79 -12.40 24.45 -28.57
CA SER A 79 -13.55 25.32 -28.83
C SER A 79 -13.09 26.71 -29.34
N LYS A 80 -12.05 27.29 -28.73
CA LYS A 80 -11.43 28.54 -29.18
C LYS A 80 -10.87 28.46 -30.60
N ARG A 81 -10.45 27.28 -31.03
CA ARG A 81 -10.00 27.01 -32.41
C ARG A 81 -11.14 26.64 -33.36
N GLY A 82 -12.38 26.56 -32.85
CA GLY A 82 -13.57 26.21 -33.61
C GLY A 82 -13.63 24.75 -34.04
N LEU A 83 -12.89 23.83 -33.36
CA LEU A 83 -12.85 22.41 -33.68
C LEU A 83 -13.98 21.61 -33.03
N VAL A 84 -14.45 22.04 -31.88
CA VAL A 84 -15.60 21.45 -31.18
C VAL A 84 -16.67 22.48 -30.89
N ARG A 85 -17.88 21.97 -30.62
CA ARG A 85 -19.02 22.76 -30.16
C ARG A 85 -19.58 22.09 -28.90
N GLU A 86 -20.04 22.93 -28.00
CA GLU A 86 -20.76 22.50 -26.80
C GLU A 86 -22.24 22.89 -26.91
N LYS A 87 -23.13 22.01 -26.48
CA LYS A 87 -24.54 22.31 -26.30
C LYS A 87 -25.05 21.70 -24.99
N LYS A 88 -26.09 22.29 -24.42
CA LYS A 88 -26.75 21.72 -23.26
C LYS A 88 -27.43 20.42 -23.61
N ASP A 89 -27.36 19.42 -22.73
CA ASP A 89 -28.11 18.19 -22.86
C ASP A 89 -29.61 18.50 -22.82
N LYS A 90 -30.37 17.86 -23.69
CA LYS A 90 -31.83 18.05 -23.78
C LYS A 90 -32.59 17.45 -22.60
N THR A 91 -32.00 16.46 -21.92
CA THR A 91 -32.61 15.71 -20.81
C THR A 91 -32.15 16.21 -19.45
N ASP A 92 -30.89 16.65 -19.34
CA ASP A 92 -30.31 17.23 -18.12
C ASP A 92 -29.51 18.49 -18.47
N GLY A 93 -30.14 19.64 -18.37
CA GLY A 93 -29.56 20.95 -18.70
C GLY A 93 -28.31 21.33 -17.88
N ARG A 94 -27.92 20.52 -16.86
CA ARG A 94 -26.67 20.69 -16.10
C ARG A 94 -25.50 20.08 -16.83
N ARG A 95 -25.70 19.25 -17.85
CA ARG A 95 -24.64 18.57 -18.61
C ARG A 95 -24.40 19.28 -19.93
N ASN A 96 -23.15 19.46 -20.29
CA ASN A 96 -22.73 19.91 -21.61
C ASN A 96 -22.31 18.71 -22.44
N MET A 97 -22.96 18.61 -23.63
CA MET A 97 -22.57 17.65 -24.68
C MET A 97 -21.57 18.30 -25.61
N VAL A 98 -20.53 17.59 -25.94
CA VAL A 98 -19.43 18.02 -26.81
C VAL A 98 -19.44 17.18 -28.08
N SER A 99 -19.28 17.82 -29.22
CA SER A 99 -19.12 17.16 -30.52
C SER A 99 -18.15 17.95 -31.40
N LEU A 100 -17.66 17.31 -32.46
CA LEU A 100 -16.88 18.03 -33.48
C LEU A 100 -17.76 19.06 -34.19
N SER A 101 -17.19 20.23 -34.44
CA SER A 101 -17.78 21.24 -35.35
C SER A 101 -17.68 20.78 -36.81
N LYS A 102 -18.22 21.59 -37.76
CA LYS A 102 -17.99 21.34 -39.17
C LYS A 102 -16.50 21.32 -39.52
N LYS A 103 -15.75 22.30 -39.03
CA LYS A 103 -14.27 22.38 -39.18
C LYS A 103 -13.57 21.14 -38.59
N GLY A 104 -14.00 20.70 -37.39
CA GLY A 104 -13.46 19.49 -36.79
C GLY A 104 -13.72 18.23 -37.62
N LYS A 105 -14.90 18.09 -38.19
CA LYS A 105 -15.25 16.97 -39.07
C LYS A 105 -14.46 16.97 -40.39
N GLU A 106 -14.26 18.14 -40.97
CA GLU A 106 -13.43 18.28 -42.18
C GLU A 106 -11.97 17.88 -41.87
N LEU A 107 -11.47 18.19 -40.67
CA LEU A 107 -10.14 17.78 -40.24
C LEU A 107 -10.02 16.26 -40.07
N THR A 108 -11.07 15.57 -39.63
CA THR A 108 -11.06 14.10 -39.51
C THR A 108 -10.69 13.40 -40.81
N ALA A 109 -11.24 13.85 -41.95
CA ALA A 109 -10.92 13.27 -43.24
C ALA A 109 -9.46 13.47 -43.66
N LYS A 110 -8.81 14.58 -43.24
CA LYS A 110 -7.40 14.86 -43.57
C LYS A 110 -6.43 14.04 -42.71
N ILE A 111 -6.84 13.60 -41.53
CA ILE A 111 -6.00 12.90 -40.55
C ILE A 111 -5.91 11.39 -40.83
N GLU A 112 -6.75 10.81 -41.62
CA GLU A 112 -6.87 9.38 -41.78
C GLU A 112 -5.58 8.74 -42.34
N ASP A 113 -4.99 9.37 -43.35
CA ASP A 113 -3.69 8.94 -43.89
C ASP A 113 -2.57 9.09 -42.84
N GLN A 114 -2.57 10.19 -42.09
CA GLN A 114 -1.62 10.42 -41.00
C GLN A 114 -1.69 9.30 -39.95
N TYR A 115 -2.88 8.88 -39.53
CA TYR A 115 -3.04 7.78 -38.55
C TYR A 115 -2.49 6.47 -39.08
N THR A 116 -2.76 6.19 -40.35
CA THR A 116 -2.23 5.01 -41.03
C THR A 116 -0.71 5.01 -41.06
N ASP A 117 -0.10 6.12 -41.40
CA ASP A 117 1.36 6.21 -41.52
C ASP A 117 2.06 6.25 -40.15
N ILE A 118 1.45 6.87 -39.13
CA ILE A 118 1.92 6.76 -37.75
C ILE A 118 1.90 5.31 -37.26
N ALA A 119 0.80 4.58 -37.49
CA ALA A 119 0.69 3.19 -37.07
C ALA A 119 1.80 2.32 -37.69
N LYS A 120 2.01 2.44 -39.02
CA LYS A 120 3.08 1.75 -39.73
C LYS A 120 4.48 2.11 -39.19
N ALA A 121 4.73 3.40 -38.91
CA ALA A 121 5.99 3.85 -38.37
C ALA A 121 6.27 3.29 -36.98
N ILE A 122 5.24 3.20 -36.14
CA ILE A 122 5.32 2.56 -34.80
C ILE A 122 5.60 1.06 -34.93
N ASP A 123 4.94 0.38 -35.88
CA ASP A 123 5.18 -1.04 -36.16
C ASP A 123 6.63 -1.27 -36.59
N GLN A 124 7.16 -0.45 -37.49
CA GLN A 124 8.57 -0.49 -37.91
C GLN A 124 9.56 -0.31 -36.75
N ILE A 125 9.27 0.63 -35.82
CA ILE A 125 10.09 0.81 -34.62
C ILE A 125 10.00 -0.43 -33.73
N THR A 126 8.82 -0.99 -33.56
CA THR A 126 8.59 -2.18 -32.73
C THR A 126 9.33 -3.40 -33.27
N GLU A 127 9.35 -3.60 -34.59
CA GLU A 127 10.09 -4.67 -35.25
C GLU A 127 11.62 -4.57 -35.06
N GLN A 128 12.15 -3.36 -34.86
CA GLN A 128 13.56 -3.11 -34.58
C GLN A 128 13.95 -3.29 -33.11
N THR A 129 12.98 -3.49 -32.22
CA THR A 129 13.22 -3.64 -30.78
C THR A 129 13.09 -5.08 -30.33
N THR A 130 13.86 -5.47 -29.30
CA THR A 130 13.75 -6.81 -28.69
C THR A 130 12.46 -7.00 -27.92
N HIS A 131 11.90 -5.89 -27.39
CA HIS A 131 10.72 -5.93 -26.54
C HIS A 131 9.65 -4.99 -27.08
N ASN A 132 8.41 -5.47 -27.14
CA ASN A 132 7.26 -4.66 -27.52
C ASN A 132 6.89 -3.69 -26.41
N LEU A 133 7.17 -2.40 -26.61
CA LEU A 133 6.91 -1.38 -25.61
C LEU A 133 5.40 -1.20 -25.34
N TRP A 134 4.55 -1.33 -26.36
CA TRP A 134 3.10 -1.20 -26.24
C TRP A 134 2.52 -2.23 -25.26
N GLU A 135 2.90 -3.50 -25.45
CA GLU A 135 2.47 -4.57 -24.56
C GLU A 135 3.07 -4.43 -23.16
N ALA A 136 4.32 -4.02 -23.04
CA ALA A 136 4.96 -3.76 -21.75
C ALA A 136 4.25 -2.65 -20.97
N ILE A 137 3.80 -1.58 -21.62
CA ILE A 137 3.03 -0.50 -20.97
C ILE A 137 1.69 -1.04 -20.45
N LYS A 138 0.95 -1.81 -21.23
CA LYS A 138 -0.32 -2.43 -20.83
C LYS A 138 -0.15 -3.32 -19.59
N GLU A 139 0.91 -4.13 -19.55
CA GLU A 139 1.23 -4.96 -18.39
C GLU A 139 1.54 -4.12 -17.15
N TRP A 140 2.33 -3.05 -17.29
CA TRP A 140 2.64 -2.15 -16.20
C TRP A 140 1.40 -1.43 -15.66
N GLU A 141 0.53 -0.94 -16.54
CA GLU A 141 -0.73 -0.31 -16.15
C GLU A 141 -1.61 -1.27 -15.35
N TYR A 142 -1.76 -2.51 -15.83
CA TYR A 142 -2.52 -3.55 -15.13
C TYR A 142 -1.95 -3.86 -13.75
N ILE A 143 -0.65 -4.06 -13.64
CA ILE A 143 0.04 -4.39 -12.39
C ILE A 143 0.00 -3.22 -11.38
N LEU A 144 0.14 -1.98 -11.86
CA LEU A 144 0.08 -0.78 -11.01
C LEU A 144 -1.35 -0.46 -10.55
N ALA A 145 -2.36 -0.81 -11.33
CA ALA A 145 -3.76 -0.69 -10.93
C ALA A 145 -4.11 -1.65 -9.78
N GLN A 146 -3.54 -2.86 -9.75
CA GLN A 146 -3.72 -3.80 -8.65
C GLN A 146 -3.00 -3.34 -7.38
N LYS A 147 -1.78 -2.84 -7.51
CA LYS A 147 -0.94 -2.42 -6.38
C LYS A 147 0.06 -1.35 -6.82
N SER A 148 -0.14 -0.14 -6.32
CA SER A 148 0.67 1.01 -6.69
C SER A 148 2.16 0.84 -6.33
N LEU A 149 3.03 1.53 -7.04
CA LEU A 149 4.47 1.56 -6.74
C LEU A 149 4.73 2.04 -5.31
N PHE A 150 3.95 3.02 -4.82
CA PHE A 150 4.06 3.50 -3.44
C PHE A 150 3.88 2.39 -2.40
N ILE A 151 2.83 1.57 -2.55
CA ILE A 151 2.57 0.44 -1.63
C ILE A 151 3.71 -0.57 -1.70
N ARG A 152 4.23 -0.88 -2.90
CA ARG A 152 5.37 -1.80 -3.07
C ARG A 152 6.62 -1.29 -2.38
N VAL A 153 6.94 0.01 -2.52
CA VAL A 153 8.09 0.63 -1.85
C VAL A 153 7.91 0.62 -0.33
N LYS A 154 6.71 0.91 0.17
CA LYS A 154 6.40 0.83 1.61
C LYS A 154 6.61 -0.57 2.18
N GLU A 155 6.27 -1.62 1.44
CA GLU A 155 6.53 -3.00 1.85
C GLU A 155 8.02 -3.32 1.89
N GLN A 156 8.78 -2.88 0.87
CA GLN A 156 10.24 -3.06 0.86
C GLN A 156 10.91 -2.32 2.02
N GLN A 157 10.45 -1.10 2.33
CA GLN A 157 10.91 -0.35 3.49
C GLN A 157 10.66 -1.14 4.78
N LYS A 158 9.43 -1.62 4.96
CA LYS A 158 9.06 -2.41 6.14
C LYS A 158 9.87 -3.70 6.27
N GLN A 159 10.11 -4.39 5.16
CA GLN A 159 10.93 -5.60 5.15
C GLN A 159 12.38 -5.28 5.56
N ARG A 160 12.98 -4.23 5.01
CA ARG A 160 14.33 -3.78 5.36
C ARG A 160 14.43 -3.42 6.85
N GLU A 161 13.46 -2.69 7.38
CA GLU A 161 13.43 -2.29 8.80
C GLU A 161 13.25 -3.50 9.71
N SER A 162 12.44 -4.47 9.32
CA SER A 162 12.24 -5.70 10.12
C SER A 162 13.50 -6.56 10.20
N MET A 163 14.39 -6.52 9.21
CA MET A 163 15.68 -7.23 9.25
C MET A 163 16.66 -6.64 10.26
N GLN A 164 16.44 -5.41 10.71
CA GLN A 164 17.25 -4.75 11.76
C GLN A 164 16.77 -5.09 13.17
N VAL A 165 15.63 -5.76 13.29
CA VAL A 165 15.09 -6.20 14.58
C VAL A 165 15.75 -7.51 14.98
N LYS A 166 16.35 -7.54 16.17
CA LYS A 166 16.89 -8.75 16.79
C LYS A 166 15.97 -9.19 17.93
N ILE A 167 15.54 -10.43 17.92
CA ILE A 167 14.78 -11.01 19.03
C ILE A 167 15.74 -11.84 19.86
N ILE A 168 15.78 -11.57 21.15
CA ILE A 168 16.67 -12.21 22.11
C ILE A 168 15.90 -12.68 23.34
N ASP A 169 16.46 -13.61 24.07
CA ASP A 169 15.96 -13.98 25.40
C ASP A 169 16.17 -12.83 26.40
N TYR A 170 15.28 -12.71 27.34
CA TYR A 170 15.39 -11.75 28.43
C TYR A 170 16.60 -12.09 29.33
N THR A 171 17.27 -11.02 29.75
CA THR A 171 18.22 -11.05 30.87
C THR A 171 17.86 -9.96 31.88
N PRO A 172 18.32 -10.02 33.14
CA PRO A 172 17.97 -9.05 34.19
C PRO A 172 18.25 -7.58 33.82
N GLU A 173 19.20 -7.33 32.91
CA GLU A 173 19.48 -5.98 32.39
C GLU A 173 18.26 -5.32 31.69
N TYR A 174 17.37 -6.15 31.13
CA TYR A 174 16.16 -5.66 30.41
C TYR A 174 14.94 -5.47 31.32
N LYS A 175 15.06 -5.75 32.64
CA LYS A 175 13.94 -5.64 33.60
C LYS A 175 13.27 -4.26 33.57
N THR A 176 14.07 -3.21 33.64
CA THR A 176 13.56 -1.83 33.63
C THR A 176 12.79 -1.53 32.34
N ALA A 177 13.32 -1.96 31.18
CA ALA A 177 12.68 -1.77 29.89
C ALA A 177 11.40 -2.62 29.74
N PHE A 178 11.41 -3.87 30.24
CA PHE A 178 10.24 -4.75 30.25
C PHE A 178 9.08 -4.10 31.04
N LYS A 179 9.39 -3.57 32.22
CA LYS A 179 8.40 -2.88 33.06
C LYS A 179 7.91 -1.59 32.37
N ALA A 180 8.83 -0.71 31.97
CA ALA A 180 8.50 0.61 31.43
C ALA A 180 7.62 0.53 30.16
N LEU A 181 7.95 -0.37 29.22
CA LEU A 181 7.15 -0.54 28.00
C LEU A 181 5.72 -1.03 28.29
N ASN A 182 5.56 -1.92 29.27
CA ASN A 182 4.23 -2.40 29.66
C ASN A 182 3.44 -1.33 30.41
N GLU A 183 4.05 -0.61 31.34
CA GLU A 183 3.40 0.49 32.06
C GLU A 183 2.96 1.60 31.10
N GLU A 184 3.77 1.98 30.12
CA GLU A 184 3.47 3.01 29.13
C GLU A 184 2.18 2.69 28.37
N TRP A 185 2.06 1.49 27.78
CA TRP A 185 0.86 1.18 27.00
C TRP A 185 -0.36 0.90 27.87
N ILE A 186 -0.21 0.24 29.04
CA ILE A 186 -1.32 -0.02 29.95
C ILE A 186 -1.89 1.31 30.42
N SER A 187 -1.05 2.23 30.91
CA SER A 187 -1.48 3.53 31.43
C SER A 187 -2.06 4.45 30.35
N THR A 188 -1.75 4.20 29.08
CA THR A 188 -2.33 4.94 27.94
C THR A 188 -3.82 4.60 27.71
N TYR A 189 -4.20 3.35 27.96
CA TYR A 189 -5.55 2.86 27.61
C TYR A 189 -6.36 2.42 28.84
N PHE A 190 -5.71 2.05 29.95
CA PHE A 190 -6.30 1.40 31.11
C PHE A 190 -5.61 1.85 32.40
N THR A 191 -6.12 1.35 33.53
CA THR A 191 -5.47 1.46 34.82
C THR A 191 -4.63 0.22 35.11
N MET A 192 -3.47 0.38 35.72
CA MET A 192 -2.62 -0.71 36.18
C MET A 192 -3.32 -1.48 37.29
N GLU A 193 -3.30 -2.81 37.25
CA GLU A 193 -3.90 -3.72 38.20
C GLU A 193 -2.81 -4.42 39.03
N GLU A 194 -3.18 -4.99 40.18
CA GLU A 194 -2.21 -5.67 41.07
C GLU A 194 -1.46 -6.82 40.39
N SER A 195 -2.13 -7.56 39.54
CA SER A 195 -1.57 -8.63 38.72
C SER A 195 -0.52 -8.12 37.72
N ASP A 196 -0.65 -6.86 37.26
CA ASP A 196 0.38 -6.24 36.40
C ASP A 196 1.65 -5.96 37.21
N TYR A 197 1.52 -5.30 38.35
CA TYR A 197 2.66 -4.99 39.22
C TYR A 197 3.45 -6.23 39.62
N LYS A 198 2.77 -7.31 40.06
CA LYS A 198 3.44 -8.57 40.42
C LYS A 198 4.33 -9.12 39.30
N ALA A 199 3.79 -9.17 38.08
CA ALA A 199 4.55 -9.72 36.94
C ALA A 199 5.65 -8.78 36.43
N LEU A 200 5.44 -7.47 36.51
CA LEU A 200 6.39 -6.47 35.99
C LEU A 200 7.52 -6.14 36.99
N ASP A 201 7.20 -6.16 38.28
CA ASP A 201 8.19 -5.90 39.34
C ASP A 201 9.06 -7.11 39.65
N HIS A 202 8.53 -8.31 39.48
CA HIS A 202 9.22 -9.58 39.81
C HIS A 202 9.11 -10.59 38.66
N PRO A 203 9.57 -10.26 37.41
CA PRO A 203 9.42 -11.14 36.24
C PRO A 203 10.16 -12.48 36.42
N GLU A 204 11.27 -12.49 37.15
CA GLU A 204 12.00 -13.72 37.46
C GLU A 204 11.13 -14.67 38.27
N GLU A 205 10.50 -14.19 39.34
CA GLU A 205 9.66 -14.99 40.25
C GLU A 205 8.34 -15.41 39.63
N TYR A 206 7.65 -14.49 38.96
CA TYR A 206 6.30 -14.70 38.48
C TYR A 206 6.22 -15.35 37.09
N ILE A 207 7.29 -15.25 36.30
CA ILE A 207 7.33 -15.76 34.91
C ILE A 207 8.41 -16.82 34.75
N LEU A 208 9.68 -16.46 34.91
CA LEU A 208 10.81 -17.32 34.52
C LEU A 208 10.95 -18.56 35.42
N ASN A 209 10.92 -18.38 36.73
CA ASN A 209 11.10 -19.47 37.71
C ASN A 209 9.92 -20.47 37.69
N LYS A 210 8.80 -20.08 37.06
CA LYS A 210 7.62 -20.95 36.83
C LYS A 210 7.66 -21.68 35.49
N GLY A 211 8.77 -21.60 34.75
CA GLY A 211 8.91 -22.24 33.45
C GLY A 211 8.35 -21.41 32.28
N GLY A 212 8.11 -20.11 32.51
CA GLY A 212 7.77 -19.16 31.45
C GLY A 212 9.02 -18.58 30.79
N HIS A 213 8.80 -17.76 29.78
CA HIS A 213 9.87 -17.08 29.03
C HIS A 213 9.53 -15.61 28.79
N ILE A 214 10.53 -14.79 28.59
CA ILE A 214 10.37 -13.40 28.13
C ILE A 214 11.30 -13.19 26.94
N MET A 215 10.75 -12.64 25.86
CA MET A 215 11.49 -12.24 24.67
C MET A 215 11.61 -10.73 24.61
N VAL A 216 12.76 -10.25 24.18
CA VAL A 216 13.08 -8.84 24.01
C VAL A 216 13.40 -8.58 22.54
N ALA A 217 12.80 -7.56 21.97
CA ALA A 217 13.13 -7.09 20.63
C ALA A 217 14.04 -5.86 20.73
N LEU A 218 15.20 -5.95 20.08
CA LEU A 218 16.13 -4.83 19.92
C LEU A 218 16.00 -4.25 18.51
N TYR A 219 15.93 -2.95 18.39
CA TYR A 219 16.03 -2.19 17.16
C TYR A 219 17.06 -1.09 17.34
N ASP A 220 18.06 -1.02 16.46
CA ASP A 220 19.23 -0.13 16.61
C ASP A 220 19.94 -0.29 17.98
N ASN A 221 19.99 -1.53 18.50
CA ASN A 221 20.51 -1.91 19.81
C ASN A 221 19.75 -1.34 21.03
N GLU A 222 18.62 -0.70 20.84
CA GLU A 222 17.72 -0.26 21.91
C GLU A 222 16.54 -1.21 22.06
N VAL A 223 16.03 -1.36 23.29
CA VAL A 223 14.84 -2.19 23.55
C VAL A 223 13.62 -1.51 22.92
N ALA A 224 13.07 -2.17 21.93
CA ALA A 224 11.93 -1.67 21.12
C ALA A 224 10.64 -2.42 21.37
N GLY A 225 10.70 -3.59 22.02
CA GLY A 225 9.51 -4.36 22.38
C GLY A 225 9.83 -5.54 23.28
N VAL A 226 8.82 -6.06 23.92
CA VAL A 226 8.90 -7.20 24.83
C VAL A 226 7.64 -8.07 24.71
N CYS A 227 7.76 -9.35 25.07
CA CYS A 227 6.62 -10.27 25.16
C CYS A 227 6.94 -11.37 26.15
N ALA A 228 5.98 -11.72 27.00
CA ALA A 228 6.11 -12.83 27.94
C ALA A 228 5.26 -14.04 27.51
N LEU A 229 5.77 -15.22 27.83
CA LEU A 229 5.09 -16.49 27.78
C LEU A 229 4.98 -17.00 29.22
N ILE A 230 3.80 -17.05 29.78
CA ILE A 230 3.56 -17.48 31.15
C ILE A 230 3.12 -18.92 31.13
N LYS A 231 3.80 -19.79 31.89
CA LYS A 231 3.37 -21.21 32.04
C LYS A 231 2.05 -21.23 32.79
N MET A 232 1.06 -21.93 32.25
CA MET A 232 -0.25 -22.08 32.86
C MET A 232 -0.35 -23.42 33.60
N ASN A 233 -1.15 -23.45 34.64
CA ASN A 233 -1.64 -24.68 35.27
C ASN A 233 -3.11 -24.85 34.89
N ASP A 234 -3.35 -25.19 33.62
CA ASP A 234 -4.66 -25.25 33.01
C ASP A 234 -4.80 -26.52 32.15
N PRO A 235 -5.96 -27.18 32.15
CA PRO A 235 -6.14 -28.43 31.42
C PRO A 235 -6.17 -28.30 29.90
N GLU A 236 -6.43 -27.07 29.37
CA GLU A 236 -6.59 -26.82 27.94
C GLU A 236 -5.41 -26.06 27.33
N TYR A 237 -4.75 -25.20 28.14
CA TYR A 237 -3.70 -24.30 27.66
C TYR A 237 -2.41 -24.48 28.47
N ASP A 238 -1.31 -24.67 27.76
CA ASP A 238 0.03 -24.84 28.35
C ASP A 238 0.65 -23.51 28.76
N PHE A 239 0.39 -22.48 27.96
CA PHE A 239 0.99 -21.16 28.11
C PHE A 239 0.00 -20.05 27.83
N GLU A 240 0.25 -18.89 28.46
CA GLU A 240 -0.38 -17.60 28.12
C GLU A 240 0.66 -16.68 27.46
N LEU A 241 0.34 -16.14 26.27
CA LEU A 241 1.04 -15.01 25.69
C LEU A 241 0.56 -13.74 26.38
N ALA A 242 1.42 -13.10 27.13
CA ALA A 242 1.10 -11.94 27.96
C ALA A 242 2.17 -10.85 27.87
N LYS A 243 1.89 -9.68 28.48
CA LYS A 243 2.84 -8.59 28.64
C LYS A 243 3.57 -8.23 27.33
N MET A 244 2.83 -8.26 26.19
CA MET A 244 3.36 -7.82 24.92
C MET A 244 3.25 -6.30 24.80
N ALA A 245 4.39 -5.64 24.64
CA ALA A 245 4.48 -4.20 24.45
C ALA A 245 5.49 -3.86 23.36
N VAL A 246 5.18 -2.85 22.54
CA VAL A 246 6.08 -2.32 21.52
C VAL A 246 6.14 -0.81 21.67
N SER A 247 7.34 -0.27 21.76
CA SER A 247 7.58 1.17 21.87
C SER A 247 6.86 1.94 20.76
N PRO A 248 6.13 3.02 21.06
CA PRO A 248 5.46 3.86 20.06
C PRO A 248 6.40 4.32 18.95
N LYS A 249 7.67 4.62 19.28
CA LYS A 249 8.70 5.04 18.33
C LYS A 249 9.12 3.95 17.34
N ALA A 250 8.89 2.69 17.70
CA ALA A 250 9.27 1.52 16.90
C ALA A 250 8.06 0.80 16.26
N GLN A 251 6.87 1.33 16.38
CA GLN A 251 5.69 0.78 15.71
C GLN A 251 5.82 0.82 14.18
N GLY A 252 5.14 -0.10 13.50
CA GLY A 252 5.22 -0.22 12.04
C GLY A 252 6.37 -1.09 11.52
N LYS A 253 7.39 -1.41 12.35
CA LYS A 253 8.60 -2.19 12.00
C LYS A 253 8.43 -3.72 12.15
N SER A 254 7.21 -4.22 12.27
CA SER A 254 6.87 -5.64 12.47
C SER A 254 7.33 -6.26 13.79
N ILE A 255 7.76 -5.47 14.78
CA ILE A 255 8.30 -5.96 16.06
C ILE A 255 7.30 -6.85 16.78
N GLY A 256 6.03 -6.44 16.89
CA GLY A 256 5.00 -7.28 17.53
C GLY A 256 4.79 -8.63 16.82
N TRP A 257 4.89 -8.65 15.50
CA TRP A 257 4.83 -9.88 14.73
C TRP A 257 6.02 -10.80 15.02
N LEU A 258 7.24 -10.25 15.00
CA LEU A 258 8.47 -11.00 15.26
C LEU A 258 8.50 -11.56 16.70
N LEU A 259 8.10 -10.74 17.70
CA LEU A 259 7.93 -11.18 19.07
C LEU A 259 6.89 -12.31 19.20
N GLY A 260 5.74 -12.16 18.54
CA GLY A 260 4.68 -13.17 18.56
C GLY A 260 5.13 -14.49 17.96
N GLN A 261 5.85 -14.46 16.83
CA GLN A 261 6.43 -15.67 16.26
C GLN A 261 7.47 -16.32 17.18
N ALA A 262 8.40 -15.52 17.71
CA ALA A 262 9.44 -16.03 18.61
C ALA A 262 8.86 -16.65 19.89
N ILE A 263 7.81 -16.05 20.45
CA ILE A 263 7.15 -16.57 21.66
C ILE A 263 6.42 -17.89 21.39
N LEU A 264 5.78 -18.03 20.22
CA LEU A 264 5.12 -19.29 19.81
C LEU A 264 6.16 -20.40 19.57
N GLU A 265 7.31 -20.07 18.97
CA GLU A 265 8.41 -21.04 18.83
C GLU A 265 9.00 -21.43 20.20
N LYS A 266 9.11 -20.51 21.15
CA LYS A 266 9.48 -20.84 22.53
C LYS A 266 8.48 -21.75 23.20
N ALA A 267 7.17 -21.52 23.01
CA ALA A 267 6.12 -22.37 23.54
C ALA A 267 6.23 -23.81 23.00
N LYS A 268 6.46 -23.98 21.70
CA LYS A 268 6.72 -25.30 21.06
C LYS A 268 7.95 -25.96 21.64
N ALA A 269 9.07 -25.24 21.70
CA ALA A 269 10.32 -25.74 22.23
C ALA A 269 10.23 -26.18 23.71
N ALA A 270 9.34 -25.54 24.48
CA ALA A 270 9.01 -25.89 25.85
C ALA A 270 7.98 -27.04 25.97
N GLY A 271 7.58 -27.69 24.85
CA GLY A 271 6.64 -28.80 24.82
C GLY A 271 5.17 -28.40 24.90
N GLY A 272 4.84 -27.11 24.69
CA GLY A 272 3.45 -26.64 24.65
C GLY A 272 2.79 -26.96 23.33
N SER A 273 1.48 -27.21 23.39
CA SER A 273 0.62 -27.46 22.23
C SER A 273 -0.44 -26.40 22.04
N ASN A 274 -0.86 -25.73 23.12
CA ASN A 274 -1.92 -24.73 23.11
C ASN A 274 -1.46 -23.46 23.84
N VAL A 275 -1.66 -22.31 23.22
CA VAL A 275 -1.34 -20.98 23.78
C VAL A 275 -2.59 -20.13 23.86
N TYR A 276 -2.78 -19.50 24.99
CA TYR A 276 -3.88 -18.61 25.34
C TYR A 276 -3.43 -17.16 25.36
N LEU A 277 -4.33 -16.22 25.21
CA LEU A 277 -4.10 -14.81 25.51
C LEU A 277 -5.38 -14.08 25.93
N GLU A 278 -5.19 -13.01 26.68
CA GLU A 278 -6.21 -12.05 27.07
C GLU A 278 -5.95 -10.68 26.45
N SER A 279 -7.00 -9.98 26.04
CA SER A 279 -6.88 -8.69 25.42
C SER A 279 -8.16 -7.84 25.59
N ASN A 280 -8.18 -6.66 24.95
CA ASN A 280 -9.35 -5.81 24.90
C ASN A 280 -9.68 -5.45 23.45
N THR A 281 -10.96 -5.45 23.09
CA THR A 281 -11.44 -5.14 21.73
C THR A 281 -11.17 -3.71 21.28
N ALA A 282 -10.90 -2.77 22.21
CA ALA A 282 -10.44 -1.43 21.89
C ALA A 282 -9.04 -1.43 21.24
N LEU A 283 -8.22 -2.45 21.53
CA LEU A 283 -6.86 -2.60 21.00
C LEU A 283 -6.84 -3.25 19.60
N LYS A 284 -7.52 -2.64 18.63
CA LYS A 284 -7.67 -3.18 17.27
C LYS A 284 -6.35 -3.63 16.61
N PRO A 285 -5.21 -2.89 16.73
CA PRO A 285 -3.94 -3.33 16.18
C PRO A 285 -3.44 -4.65 16.78
N ALA A 286 -3.58 -4.84 18.11
CA ALA A 286 -3.19 -6.07 18.80
C ALA A 286 -4.07 -7.25 18.38
N ILE A 287 -5.40 -7.07 18.34
CA ILE A 287 -6.33 -8.12 17.87
C ILE A 287 -6.01 -8.55 16.43
N ASN A 288 -5.71 -7.61 15.55
CA ASN A 288 -5.33 -7.92 14.18
C ASN A 288 -3.99 -8.67 14.10
N LEU A 289 -3.04 -8.35 14.97
CA LEU A 289 -1.78 -9.06 15.10
C LEU A 289 -2.01 -10.50 15.55
N TYR A 290 -2.79 -10.72 16.60
CA TYR A 290 -3.09 -12.06 17.12
C TYR A 290 -3.81 -12.94 16.11
N ARG A 291 -4.79 -12.40 15.37
CA ARG A 291 -5.44 -13.10 14.25
C ARG A 291 -4.44 -13.49 13.16
N LYS A 292 -3.51 -12.63 12.81
CA LYS A 292 -2.45 -12.94 11.83
C LYS A 292 -1.53 -14.04 12.33
N LEU A 293 -1.23 -14.09 13.63
CA LEU A 293 -0.45 -15.16 14.25
C LEU A 293 -1.21 -16.50 14.30
N GLY A 294 -2.51 -16.51 14.00
CA GLY A 294 -3.36 -17.70 13.99
C GLY A 294 -4.23 -17.87 15.23
N PHE A 295 -4.26 -16.90 16.15
CA PHE A 295 -5.15 -16.95 17.29
C PHE A 295 -6.61 -16.76 16.88
N GLU A 296 -7.49 -17.57 17.42
CA GLU A 296 -8.94 -17.51 17.25
C GLU A 296 -9.62 -17.11 18.56
N LYS A 297 -10.76 -16.41 18.44
CA LYS A 297 -11.56 -16.06 19.63
C LYS A 297 -12.13 -17.33 20.26
N ILE A 298 -12.01 -17.44 21.57
CA ILE A 298 -12.60 -18.53 22.36
C ILE A 298 -13.72 -18.02 23.25
N ALA A 299 -14.52 -18.96 23.80
CA ALA A 299 -15.56 -18.67 24.78
C ALA A 299 -14.94 -18.09 26.06
N GLY A 300 -15.67 -17.19 26.71
CA GLY A 300 -15.21 -16.48 27.90
C GLY A 300 -14.82 -17.43 29.03
N ARG A 301 -13.62 -17.22 29.57
CA ARG A 301 -13.06 -17.88 30.75
C ARG A 301 -12.94 -16.88 31.89
N ALA A 302 -12.81 -17.34 33.11
CA ALA A 302 -12.51 -16.45 34.24
C ALA A 302 -11.17 -15.74 34.00
N THR A 303 -11.11 -14.43 34.23
CA THR A 303 -9.93 -13.61 34.02
C THR A 303 -9.63 -12.78 35.28
N PRO A 304 -8.35 -12.61 35.64
CA PRO A 304 -7.95 -11.72 36.72
C PRO A 304 -7.99 -10.24 36.34
N TYR A 305 -8.20 -9.89 35.05
CA TYR A 305 -8.15 -8.52 34.54
C TYR A 305 -9.53 -7.97 34.26
N ALA A 306 -9.93 -6.92 34.99
CA ALA A 306 -11.20 -6.21 34.76
C ALA A 306 -11.32 -5.62 33.33
N ARG A 307 -10.19 -5.28 32.73
CA ARG A 307 -10.09 -4.74 31.36
C ARG A 307 -10.22 -5.78 30.25
N CYS A 308 -10.18 -7.07 30.54
CA CYS A 308 -10.27 -8.12 29.54
C CYS A 308 -11.70 -8.27 29.03
N ASP A 309 -11.93 -8.13 27.71
CA ASP A 309 -13.23 -8.38 27.06
C ASP A 309 -13.13 -9.33 25.86
N ILE A 310 -11.93 -9.78 25.53
CA ILE A 310 -11.68 -10.80 24.50
C ILE A 310 -10.57 -11.73 24.92
N GLN A 311 -10.82 -13.03 24.71
CA GLN A 311 -9.87 -14.09 24.96
C GLN A 311 -9.66 -14.86 23.66
N MET A 312 -8.42 -15.24 23.38
CA MET A 312 -8.08 -15.95 22.15
C MET A 312 -7.14 -17.11 22.44
N GLY A 313 -7.22 -18.15 21.62
CA GLY A 313 -6.37 -19.34 21.72
C GLY A 313 -5.83 -19.77 20.37
N ILE A 314 -4.71 -20.49 20.40
CA ILE A 314 -4.09 -21.10 19.23
C ILE A 314 -3.55 -22.48 19.60
N LYS A 315 -3.70 -23.44 18.69
CA LYS A 315 -2.97 -24.71 18.71
C LYS A 315 -1.70 -24.55 17.87
N ILE A 316 -0.54 -24.87 18.45
CA ILE A 316 0.78 -24.62 17.83
C ILE A 316 1.52 -25.91 17.46
#